data_58d309c6ac28b292a8e41d856c99fe44
#
_entry.id   58d309c6ac28b292a8e41d856c99fe44
#
_cell.length_a   1.000
_cell.length_b   1.000
_cell.length_c   1.000
_cell.angle_alpha   90.00
_cell.angle_beta   90.00
_cell.angle_gamma   90.00
#
_symmetry.space_group_name_H-M   'P 1'
#
loop_
_entity.id
_entity.type
_entity.pdbx_description
1 polymer ?
#
loop_
_entity_poly.entity_id
_entity_poly.type
_entity_poly.pdbx_seq_one_letter_code
_entity_poly.pdbx_strand_id
1 'polypeptide(L)'
;MTKLRLSYQTIEFGKTDIHLCTLRNNQEFYDPDGTAEKLGISSASWPIFGVLWPSSLVLAHYMFDCETGKKRILEIGCGIGLSSLVLNAQSANITATDYHPEVQTFLDRNTELNGDRLIDFERTDWADSNDNLGLFDMIIGSDLLYEDNHINLLATFINAHANSQCEVILVDPGRGRKNKLSTKMIEFGFNYTNEKPAHTDYIDGEFKGHILKFIR
;
A
#
# COMPACT_ATOMS: atom_id res chain seq x y z
N MET A 1 -11.53 -19.76 -21.73
CA MET A 1 -10.82 -18.72 -20.94
C MET A 1 -11.43 -18.72 -19.56
N THR A 2 -10.65 -19.03 -18.55
CA THR A 2 -11.11 -19.02 -17.13
C THR A 2 -11.28 -17.56 -16.75
N LYS A 3 -12.51 -17.13 -16.44
CA LYS A 3 -12.77 -15.78 -15.90
C LYS A 3 -12.17 -15.69 -14.50
N LEU A 4 -11.55 -14.55 -14.16
CA LEU A 4 -11.15 -14.24 -12.77
C LEU A 4 -12.34 -14.41 -11.84
N ARG A 5 -12.11 -15.10 -10.73
CA ARG A 5 -13.10 -15.20 -9.65
C ARG A 5 -12.86 -14.07 -8.67
N LEU A 6 -13.87 -13.26 -8.49
CA LEU A 6 -13.85 -12.10 -7.61
C LEU A 6 -14.62 -12.38 -6.33
N SER A 7 -14.27 -11.66 -5.26
CA SER A 7 -14.99 -11.60 -4.00
C SER A 7 -15.36 -10.15 -3.70
N TYR A 8 -16.51 -9.95 -3.07
CA TYR A 8 -16.97 -8.62 -2.64
C TYR A 8 -17.16 -8.67 -1.13
N GLN A 9 -16.65 -7.67 -0.45
CA GLN A 9 -16.73 -7.54 1.00
C GLN A 9 -16.80 -6.08 1.42
N THR A 10 -17.25 -5.85 2.65
CA THR A 10 -17.30 -4.52 3.25
C THR A 10 -16.40 -4.53 4.49
N ILE A 11 -15.58 -3.49 4.64
CA ILE A 11 -14.77 -3.25 5.83
C ILE A 11 -15.32 -2.01 6.52
N GLU A 12 -15.64 -2.14 7.81
CA GLU A 12 -16.24 -1.08 8.60
C GLU A 12 -15.16 -0.25 9.32
N PHE A 13 -15.25 1.08 9.18
CA PHE A 13 -14.40 2.05 9.85
C PHE A 13 -15.29 3.03 10.63
N GLY A 14 -15.69 2.66 11.83
CA GLY A 14 -16.60 3.46 12.65
C GLY A 14 -17.97 3.65 12.00
N LYS A 15 -18.20 4.80 11.35
CA LYS A 15 -19.43 5.10 10.61
C LYS A 15 -19.27 5.08 9.10
N THR A 16 -18.09 4.72 8.62
CA THR A 16 -17.74 4.66 7.21
C THR A 16 -17.54 3.22 6.78
N ASP A 17 -18.25 2.79 5.78
CA ASP A 17 -18.11 1.48 5.16
C ASP A 17 -17.31 1.60 3.88
N ILE A 18 -16.29 0.75 3.71
CA ILE A 18 -15.53 0.65 2.46
C ILE A 18 -15.85 -0.67 1.79
N HIS A 19 -16.45 -0.59 0.61
CA HIS A 19 -16.79 -1.73 -0.22
C HIS A 19 -15.60 -2.11 -1.11
N LEU A 20 -15.23 -3.39 -1.11
CA LEU A 20 -14.08 -3.90 -1.84
C LEU A 20 -14.48 -5.02 -2.80
N CYS A 21 -13.94 -4.95 -4.00
CA CYS A 21 -13.78 -6.06 -4.93
C CYS A 21 -12.34 -6.54 -4.86
N THR A 22 -12.13 -7.81 -4.55
CA THR A 22 -10.82 -8.46 -4.45
C THR A 22 -10.77 -9.69 -5.34
N LEU A 23 -9.59 -10.26 -5.56
CA LEU A 23 -9.48 -11.63 -6.01
C LEU A 23 -10.10 -12.56 -4.95
N ARG A 24 -10.73 -13.65 -5.39
CA ARG A 24 -11.36 -14.61 -4.49
C ARG A 24 -10.35 -15.27 -3.54
N ASN A 25 -9.15 -15.53 -4.03
CA ASN A 25 -8.05 -16.10 -3.26
C ASN A 25 -6.70 -15.82 -3.94
N ASN A 26 -5.61 -16.17 -3.27
CA ASN A 26 -4.24 -16.00 -3.75
C ASN A 26 -3.76 -17.03 -4.80
N GLN A 27 -4.66 -17.78 -5.41
CA GLN A 27 -4.38 -18.73 -6.49
C GLN A 27 -4.99 -18.31 -7.83
N GLU A 28 -5.66 -17.15 -7.86
CA GLU A 28 -6.18 -16.59 -9.10
C GLU A 28 -5.02 -16.14 -10.00
N PHE A 29 -5.12 -16.43 -11.28
CA PHE A 29 -4.16 -15.99 -12.29
C PHE A 29 -4.88 -15.67 -13.60
N TYR A 30 -4.59 -14.52 -14.17
CA TYR A 30 -5.13 -14.09 -15.44
C TYR A 30 -4.18 -13.07 -16.11
N ASP A 31 -3.38 -13.53 -17.03
CA ASP A 31 -2.46 -12.69 -17.81
C ASP A 31 -2.55 -13.08 -19.31
N PRO A 32 -3.70 -12.78 -19.99
CA PRO A 32 -3.96 -13.24 -21.34
C PRO A 32 -3.00 -12.68 -22.39
N ASP A 33 -2.47 -11.49 -22.15
CA ASP A 33 -1.59 -10.78 -23.07
C ASP A 33 -0.10 -10.89 -22.68
N GLY A 34 0.21 -11.62 -21.59
CA GLY A 34 1.54 -11.81 -21.06
C GLY A 34 2.15 -10.49 -20.56
N THR A 35 1.33 -9.54 -20.11
CA THR A 35 1.79 -8.23 -19.64
C THR A 35 2.54 -8.37 -18.32
N ALA A 36 1.98 -9.13 -17.38
CA ALA A 36 2.61 -9.37 -16.09
C ALA A 36 3.89 -10.23 -16.25
N GLU A 37 3.87 -11.24 -17.12
CA GLU A 37 5.05 -12.06 -17.42
C GLU A 37 6.20 -11.22 -17.98
N LYS A 38 5.93 -10.30 -18.91
CA LYS A 38 6.93 -9.37 -19.49
C LYS A 38 7.56 -8.44 -18.43
N LEU A 39 6.84 -8.17 -17.35
CA LEU A 39 7.31 -7.40 -16.19
C LEU A 39 8.03 -8.28 -15.15
N GLY A 40 8.22 -9.58 -15.42
CA GLY A 40 8.85 -10.52 -14.49
C GLY A 40 7.94 -11.00 -13.35
N ILE A 41 6.64 -10.71 -13.40
CA ILE A 41 5.66 -11.16 -12.41
C ILE A 41 5.29 -12.61 -12.71
N SER A 42 5.69 -13.52 -11.82
CA SER A 42 5.37 -14.95 -11.98
C SER A 42 3.89 -15.24 -11.70
N SER A 43 3.38 -16.36 -12.20
CA SER A 43 2.01 -16.81 -11.90
C SER A 43 1.73 -16.99 -10.40
N ALA A 44 2.78 -17.30 -9.61
CA ALA A 44 2.65 -17.45 -8.15
C ALA A 44 2.59 -16.09 -7.43
N SER A 45 3.27 -15.06 -7.94
CA SER A 45 3.26 -13.71 -7.37
C SER A 45 2.14 -12.84 -7.94
N TRP A 46 1.57 -13.21 -9.09
CA TRP A 46 0.53 -12.44 -9.75
C TRP A 46 -0.65 -12.06 -8.84
N PRO A 47 -1.24 -12.98 -8.04
CA PRO A 47 -2.43 -12.64 -7.26
C PRO A 47 -2.14 -11.81 -6.00
N ILE A 48 -0.88 -11.54 -5.66
CA ILE A 48 -0.50 -10.88 -4.40
C ILE A 48 -1.14 -9.49 -4.27
N PHE A 49 -1.24 -8.74 -5.36
CA PHE A 49 -1.85 -7.40 -5.37
C PHE A 49 -3.34 -7.40 -5.03
N GLY A 50 -4.04 -8.47 -5.40
CA GLY A 50 -5.51 -8.51 -5.47
C GLY A 50 -6.21 -9.06 -4.24
N VAL A 51 -5.49 -9.41 -3.18
CA VAL A 51 -6.03 -9.96 -1.93
C VAL A 51 -5.88 -8.98 -0.77
N LEU A 52 -6.74 -9.12 0.22
CA LEU A 52 -6.69 -8.31 1.43
C LEU A 52 -5.68 -8.90 2.43
N TRP A 53 -4.61 -8.17 2.71
CA TRP A 53 -3.57 -8.57 3.66
C TRP A 53 -3.85 -8.00 5.06
N PRO A 54 -3.50 -8.72 6.14
CA PRO A 54 -3.62 -8.20 7.51
C PRO A 54 -2.92 -6.85 7.72
N SER A 55 -1.75 -6.66 7.10
CA SER A 55 -1.00 -5.41 7.20
C SER A 55 -1.72 -4.22 6.55
N SER A 56 -2.47 -4.46 5.46
CA SER A 56 -3.25 -3.40 4.81
C SER A 56 -4.47 -3.01 5.65
N LEU A 57 -5.08 -3.96 6.36
CA LEU A 57 -6.11 -3.66 7.36
C LEU A 57 -5.57 -2.79 8.49
N VAL A 58 -4.40 -3.14 9.04
CA VAL A 58 -3.76 -2.33 10.10
C VAL A 58 -3.45 -0.93 9.60
N LEU A 59 -2.87 -0.80 8.39
CA LEU A 59 -2.57 0.51 7.82
C LEU A 59 -3.85 1.32 7.61
N ALA A 60 -4.90 0.73 7.05
CA ALA A 60 -6.15 1.41 6.77
C ALA A 60 -6.84 1.91 8.06
N HIS A 61 -6.90 1.09 9.12
CA HIS A 61 -7.42 1.51 10.42
C HIS A 61 -6.57 2.61 11.05
N TYR A 62 -5.24 2.49 10.97
CA TYR A 62 -4.34 3.54 11.45
C TYR A 62 -4.56 4.86 10.72
N MET A 63 -4.70 4.82 9.39
CA MET A 63 -4.91 6.01 8.57
C MET A 63 -6.32 6.60 8.72
N PHE A 64 -7.31 5.78 9.04
CA PHE A 64 -8.67 6.27 9.35
C PHE A 64 -8.68 7.23 10.54
N ASP A 65 -7.88 6.96 11.56
CA ASP A 65 -7.77 7.78 12.78
C ASP A 65 -6.71 8.89 12.64
N CYS A 66 -5.98 8.96 11.52
CA CYS A 66 -4.89 9.90 11.31
C CYS A 66 -5.40 11.25 10.77
N GLU A 67 -5.04 12.34 11.44
CA GLU A 67 -5.29 13.69 10.92
C GLU A 67 -4.31 14.02 9.80
N THR A 68 -4.76 13.91 8.56
CA THR A 68 -3.91 14.15 7.38
C THR A 68 -3.87 15.64 6.97
N GLY A 69 -4.89 16.41 7.33
CA GLY A 69 -4.98 17.82 6.99
C GLY A 69 -4.93 18.07 5.47
N LYS A 70 -4.01 18.93 5.04
CA LYS A 70 -3.78 19.24 3.61
C LYS A 70 -2.54 18.53 3.04
N LYS A 71 -2.00 17.53 3.75
CA LYS A 71 -0.83 16.79 3.30
C LYS A 71 -1.08 16.13 1.94
N ARG A 72 -0.09 16.19 1.07
CA ARG A 72 -0.04 15.37 -0.14
C ARG A 72 0.49 14.00 0.24
N ILE A 73 -0.31 12.95 0.01
CA ILE A 73 -0.06 11.59 0.51
C ILE A 73 0.26 10.66 -0.66
N LEU A 74 1.23 9.78 -0.49
CA LEU A 74 1.57 8.71 -1.44
C LEU A 74 1.38 7.35 -0.75
N GLU A 75 0.57 6.46 -1.34
CA GLU A 75 0.58 5.04 -0.96
C GLU A 75 1.47 4.25 -1.91
N ILE A 76 2.46 3.53 -1.36
CA ILE A 76 3.40 2.69 -2.10
C ILE A 76 2.95 1.24 -2.01
N GLY A 77 2.89 0.52 -3.14
CA GLY A 77 2.48 -0.88 -3.19
C GLY A 77 1.07 -1.06 -2.66
N CYS A 78 0.14 -0.25 -3.19
CA CYS A 78 -1.22 -0.14 -2.66
C CYS A 78 -2.06 -1.42 -2.84
N GLY A 79 -1.72 -2.30 -3.78
CA GLY A 79 -2.50 -3.48 -4.10
C GLY A 79 -3.96 -3.13 -4.43
N ILE A 80 -4.91 -3.62 -3.62
CA ILE A 80 -6.34 -3.28 -3.80
C ILE A 80 -6.72 -1.88 -3.33
N GLY A 81 -5.78 -1.12 -2.72
CA GLY A 81 -5.92 0.29 -2.37
C GLY A 81 -6.78 0.57 -1.14
N LEU A 82 -6.88 -0.34 -0.16
CA LEU A 82 -7.77 -0.13 0.99
C LEU A 82 -7.46 1.17 1.75
N SER A 83 -6.20 1.47 2.05
CA SER A 83 -5.81 2.71 2.75
C SER A 83 -6.10 3.94 1.89
N SER A 84 -5.84 3.86 0.58
CA SER A 84 -6.17 4.92 -0.37
C SER A 84 -7.67 5.18 -0.43
N LEU A 85 -8.51 4.14 -0.40
CA LEU A 85 -9.98 4.28 -0.38
C LEU A 85 -10.46 4.95 0.90
N VAL A 86 -9.94 4.54 2.07
CA VAL A 86 -10.25 5.17 3.36
C VAL A 86 -9.91 6.66 3.34
N LEU A 87 -8.72 7.02 2.88
CA LEU A 87 -8.27 8.40 2.79
C LEU A 87 -9.08 9.20 1.76
N ASN A 88 -9.45 8.59 0.65
CA ASN A 88 -10.27 9.21 -0.39
C ASN A 88 -11.68 9.53 0.12
N ALA A 89 -12.30 8.62 0.88
CA ALA A 89 -13.59 8.84 1.53
C ALA A 89 -13.54 10.03 2.53
N GLN A 90 -12.37 10.27 3.14
CA GLN A 90 -12.10 11.43 3.99
C GLN A 90 -11.69 12.69 3.21
N SER A 91 -11.72 12.65 1.87
CA SER A 91 -11.32 13.75 0.99
C SER A 91 -9.84 14.15 1.11
N ALA A 92 -8.96 13.25 1.54
CA ALA A 92 -7.52 13.47 1.59
C ALA A 92 -6.92 13.57 0.17
N ASN A 93 -5.77 14.24 0.04
CA ASN A 93 -5.03 14.35 -1.21
C ASN A 93 -4.10 13.14 -1.36
N ILE A 94 -4.64 12.02 -1.86
CA ILE A 94 -3.96 10.72 -1.98
C ILE A 94 -3.63 10.40 -3.44
N THR A 95 -2.41 9.93 -3.66
CA THR A 95 -1.94 9.28 -4.89
C THR A 95 -1.53 7.85 -4.52
N ALA A 96 -1.96 6.87 -5.30
CA ALA A 96 -1.62 5.45 -5.09
C ALA A 96 -0.62 4.98 -6.13
N THR A 97 0.28 4.08 -5.75
CA THR A 97 1.24 3.46 -6.67
C THR A 97 1.37 1.97 -6.44
N ASP A 98 1.64 1.24 -7.52
CA ASP A 98 1.98 -0.17 -7.47
C ASP A 98 2.75 -0.56 -8.74
N TYR A 99 3.43 -1.69 -8.72
CA TYR A 99 4.12 -2.25 -9.88
C TYR A 99 3.21 -3.10 -10.77
N HIS A 100 2.18 -3.72 -10.18
CA HIS A 100 1.34 -4.69 -10.86
C HIS A 100 0.39 -4.03 -11.87
N PRO A 101 0.29 -4.51 -13.14
CA PRO A 101 -0.48 -3.86 -14.20
C PRO A 101 -2.00 -3.83 -13.96
N GLU A 102 -2.54 -4.75 -13.17
CA GLU A 102 -3.98 -4.85 -12.91
C GLU A 102 -4.46 -3.95 -11.76
N VAL A 103 -3.55 -3.37 -10.97
CA VAL A 103 -3.90 -2.61 -9.77
C VAL A 103 -4.82 -1.43 -10.10
N GLN A 104 -4.52 -0.65 -11.13
CA GLN A 104 -5.37 0.48 -11.50
C GLN A 104 -6.81 0.05 -11.77
N THR A 105 -7.01 -1.06 -12.50
CA THR A 105 -8.34 -1.58 -12.81
C THR A 105 -9.13 -1.94 -11.53
N PHE A 106 -8.44 -2.52 -10.54
CA PHE A 106 -9.07 -2.85 -9.25
C PHE A 106 -9.32 -1.60 -8.40
N LEU A 107 -8.39 -0.66 -8.37
CA LEU A 107 -8.53 0.59 -7.64
C LEU A 107 -9.71 1.43 -8.17
N ASP A 108 -9.81 1.60 -9.48
CA ASP A 108 -10.90 2.32 -10.13
C ASP A 108 -12.25 1.66 -9.82
N ARG A 109 -12.35 0.32 -9.94
CA ARG A 109 -13.54 -0.44 -9.57
C ARG A 109 -13.92 -0.25 -8.10
N ASN A 110 -12.95 -0.30 -7.20
CA ASN A 110 -13.19 -0.13 -5.78
C ASN A 110 -13.63 1.31 -5.46
N THR A 111 -13.07 2.29 -6.14
CA THR A 111 -13.50 3.69 -6.01
C THR A 111 -14.95 3.87 -6.48
N GLU A 112 -15.31 3.29 -7.63
CA GLU A 112 -16.69 3.31 -8.14
C GLU A 112 -17.69 2.63 -7.20
N LEU A 113 -17.31 1.48 -6.59
CA LEU A 113 -18.15 0.78 -5.61
C LEU A 113 -18.52 1.64 -4.40
N ASN A 114 -17.64 2.58 -4.03
CA ASN A 114 -17.84 3.48 -2.91
C ASN A 114 -18.49 4.81 -3.32
N GLY A 115 -18.70 5.05 -4.63
CA GLY A 115 -19.26 6.29 -5.14
C GLY A 115 -18.36 7.52 -4.94
N ASP A 116 -17.06 7.30 -4.79
CA ASP A 116 -16.06 8.33 -4.53
C ASP A 116 -15.41 8.83 -5.83
N ARG A 117 -14.64 9.93 -5.73
CA ARG A 117 -13.82 10.43 -6.83
C ARG A 117 -12.71 9.42 -7.16
N LEU A 118 -12.30 9.34 -8.42
CA LEU A 118 -11.15 8.52 -8.80
C LEU A 118 -9.89 8.96 -8.03
N ILE A 119 -9.10 7.96 -7.65
CA ILE A 119 -7.81 8.16 -6.97
C ILE A 119 -6.73 8.26 -8.06
N ASP A 120 -5.87 9.29 -7.95
CA ASP A 120 -4.71 9.40 -8.83
C ASP A 120 -3.81 8.16 -8.64
N PHE A 121 -3.48 7.49 -9.75
CA PHE A 121 -2.66 6.29 -9.74
C PHE A 121 -1.51 6.38 -10.73
N GLU A 122 -0.32 5.96 -10.31
CA GLU A 122 0.84 5.79 -11.18
C GLU A 122 1.47 4.41 -10.98
N ARG A 123 1.63 3.66 -12.08
CA ARG A 123 2.33 2.39 -12.03
C ARG A 123 3.83 2.64 -12.02
N THR A 124 4.50 2.32 -10.92
CA THR A 124 5.93 2.56 -10.73
C THR A 124 6.68 1.30 -10.35
N ASP A 125 7.94 1.23 -10.83
CA ASP A 125 8.98 0.38 -10.27
C ASP A 125 9.85 1.25 -9.35
N TRP A 126 10.19 0.79 -8.16
CA TRP A 126 11.07 1.54 -7.25
C TRP A 126 12.49 1.74 -7.79
N ALA A 127 12.87 1.01 -8.84
CA ALA A 127 14.11 1.19 -9.57
C ALA A 127 14.02 2.27 -10.66
N ASP A 128 12.81 2.70 -11.04
CA ASP A 128 12.62 3.75 -12.04
C ASP A 128 12.79 5.13 -11.40
N SER A 129 13.64 5.96 -12.01
CA SER A 129 13.89 7.33 -11.58
C SER A 129 13.16 8.38 -12.43
N ASN A 130 12.34 7.94 -13.38
CA ASN A 130 11.68 8.82 -14.37
C ASN A 130 10.16 8.86 -14.19
N ASP A 131 9.67 8.65 -12.97
CA ASP A 131 8.26 8.85 -12.66
C ASP A 131 7.90 10.35 -12.57
N ASN A 132 6.60 10.65 -12.63
CA ASN A 132 6.07 12.01 -12.56
C ASN A 132 5.44 12.32 -11.19
N LEU A 133 5.73 11.55 -10.15
CA LEU A 133 5.07 11.63 -8.85
C LEU A 133 5.34 12.95 -8.11
N GLY A 134 6.56 13.46 -8.15
CA GLY A 134 6.99 14.64 -7.39
C GLY A 134 7.18 14.33 -5.89
N LEU A 135 6.94 15.33 -5.01
CA LEU A 135 7.21 15.24 -3.58
C LEU A 135 5.92 15.15 -2.75
N PHE A 136 6.00 14.44 -1.61
CA PHE A 136 4.90 14.18 -0.70
C PHE A 136 5.23 14.54 0.74
N ASP A 137 4.20 14.96 1.49
CA ASP A 137 4.30 15.30 2.91
C ASP A 137 4.11 14.06 3.79
N MET A 138 3.46 13.04 3.24
CA MET A 138 3.26 11.76 3.89
C MET A 138 3.40 10.62 2.87
N ILE A 139 4.10 9.55 3.26
CA ILE A 139 4.24 8.33 2.45
C ILE A 139 3.79 7.15 3.30
N ILE A 140 2.89 6.32 2.76
CA ILE A 140 2.35 5.17 3.48
C ILE A 140 2.51 3.89 2.67
N GLY A 141 2.46 2.74 3.35
CA GLY A 141 2.50 1.44 2.68
C GLY A 141 2.44 0.27 3.65
N SER A 142 2.13 -0.90 3.15
CA SER A 142 2.01 -2.11 3.96
C SER A 142 2.59 -3.33 3.28
N ASP A 143 3.23 -4.21 4.06
CA ASP A 143 3.82 -5.49 3.62
C ASP A 143 4.84 -5.38 2.46
N LEU A 144 5.66 -4.34 2.45
CA LEU A 144 6.62 -4.06 1.37
C LEU A 144 7.98 -4.76 1.56
N LEU A 145 8.27 -5.29 2.76
CA LEU A 145 9.58 -5.80 3.14
C LEU A 145 9.72 -7.32 2.93
N TYR A 146 9.39 -7.85 1.76
CA TYR A 146 9.43 -9.28 1.50
C TYR A 146 10.74 -9.77 0.84
N GLU A 147 11.55 -8.89 0.24
CA GLU A 147 12.85 -9.22 -0.37
C GLU A 147 13.97 -8.30 0.10
N ASP A 148 15.16 -8.88 0.34
CA ASP A 148 16.31 -8.11 0.84
C ASP A 148 16.82 -7.06 -0.17
N ASN A 149 16.77 -7.38 -1.46
CA ASN A 149 17.20 -6.46 -2.52
C ASN A 149 16.30 -5.24 -2.65
N HIS A 150 15.02 -5.39 -2.29
CA HIS A 150 14.04 -4.31 -2.36
C HIS A 150 14.19 -3.25 -1.27
N ILE A 151 14.90 -3.54 -0.16
CA ILE A 151 15.05 -2.59 0.96
C ILE A 151 15.74 -1.30 0.52
N ASN A 152 16.84 -1.42 -0.24
CA ASN A 152 17.57 -0.26 -0.74
C ASN A 152 16.76 0.51 -1.78
N LEU A 153 16.08 -0.19 -2.68
CA LEU A 153 15.21 0.42 -3.69
C LEU A 153 14.08 1.18 -3.03
N LEU A 154 13.35 0.55 -2.09
CA LEU A 154 12.28 1.17 -1.34
C LEU A 154 12.74 2.42 -0.57
N ALA A 155 13.85 2.33 0.17
CA ALA A 155 14.36 3.46 0.93
C ALA A 155 14.80 4.62 0.02
N THR A 156 15.42 4.31 -1.13
CA THR A 156 15.82 5.31 -2.13
C THR A 156 14.59 5.96 -2.76
N PHE A 157 13.58 5.17 -3.14
CA PHE A 157 12.32 5.66 -3.68
C PHE A 157 11.60 6.58 -2.69
N ILE A 158 11.47 6.16 -1.43
CA ILE A 158 10.89 6.99 -0.37
C ILE A 158 11.66 8.32 -0.23
N ASN A 159 13.00 8.27 -0.17
CA ASN A 159 13.81 9.47 -0.03
C ASN A 159 13.67 10.42 -1.22
N ALA A 160 13.53 9.90 -2.45
CA ALA A 160 13.37 10.69 -3.67
C ALA A 160 12.01 11.44 -3.70
N HIS A 161 10.95 10.84 -3.10
CA HIS A 161 9.61 11.41 -3.10
C HIS A 161 9.20 12.10 -1.80
N ALA A 162 10.06 12.10 -0.78
CA ALA A 162 9.77 12.75 0.50
C ALA A 162 10.12 14.24 0.47
N ASN A 163 9.17 15.11 0.86
CA ASN A 163 9.44 16.51 1.16
C ASN A 163 10.47 16.68 2.27
N SER A 164 11.02 17.89 2.42
CA SER A 164 11.96 18.22 3.50
C SER A 164 11.36 18.02 4.90
N GLN A 165 10.05 18.11 5.01
CA GLN A 165 9.27 17.67 6.18
C GLN A 165 8.31 16.59 5.68
N CYS A 166 8.61 15.35 6.00
CA CYS A 166 7.83 14.19 5.55
C CYS A 166 7.69 13.17 6.66
N GLU A 167 6.49 12.61 6.77
CA GLU A 167 6.19 11.49 7.63
C GLU A 167 6.00 10.23 6.79
N VAL A 168 6.70 9.14 7.14
CA VAL A 168 6.56 7.84 6.47
C VAL A 168 5.99 6.83 7.46
N ILE A 169 4.91 6.16 7.09
CA ILE A 169 4.21 5.18 7.91
C ILE A 169 4.13 3.86 7.14
N LEU A 170 4.85 2.85 7.61
CA LEU A 170 4.85 1.53 7.01
C LEU A 170 4.37 0.47 8.00
N VAL A 171 3.50 -0.42 7.56
CA VAL A 171 3.08 -1.58 8.36
C VAL A 171 3.82 -2.82 7.89
N ASP A 172 4.69 -3.35 8.76
CA ASP A 172 5.44 -4.59 8.52
C ASP A 172 4.83 -5.74 9.33
N PRO A 173 4.46 -6.88 8.70
CA PRO A 173 3.87 -8.03 9.40
C PRO A 173 4.87 -8.82 10.27
N GLY A 174 6.13 -8.39 10.34
CA GLY A 174 7.15 -9.07 11.15
C GLY A 174 8.07 -9.97 10.33
N ARG A 175 8.36 -9.63 9.08
CA ARG A 175 9.26 -10.39 8.19
C ARG A 175 10.75 -10.31 8.58
N GLY A 176 11.09 -9.62 9.68
CA GLY A 176 12.46 -9.54 10.21
C GLY A 176 13.39 -8.53 9.52
N ARG A 177 12.88 -7.74 8.57
CA ARG A 177 13.68 -6.81 7.75
C ARG A 177 13.62 -5.35 8.20
N LYS A 178 12.77 -5.01 9.19
CA LYS A 178 12.56 -3.63 9.67
C LYS A 178 13.85 -2.92 10.07
N ASN A 179 14.82 -3.65 10.67
CA ASN A 179 16.09 -3.05 11.12
C ASN A 179 16.99 -2.63 9.95
N LYS A 180 16.98 -3.39 8.84
CA LYS A 180 17.74 -3.01 7.64
C LYS A 180 17.16 -1.75 7.01
N LEU A 181 15.83 -1.68 6.89
CA LEU A 181 15.15 -0.49 6.38
C LEU A 181 15.39 0.71 7.29
N SER A 182 15.22 0.57 8.61
CA SER A 182 15.40 1.69 9.54
C SER A 182 16.81 2.25 9.48
N THR A 183 17.84 1.41 9.41
CA THR A 183 19.22 1.87 9.23
C THR A 183 19.36 2.73 7.97
N LYS A 184 18.78 2.28 6.85
CA LYS A 184 18.87 3.01 5.58
C LYS A 184 18.11 4.33 5.60
N MET A 185 16.93 4.37 6.21
CA MET A 185 16.14 5.59 6.37
C MET A 185 16.84 6.62 7.28
N ILE A 186 17.52 6.16 8.34
CA ILE A 186 18.31 7.03 9.22
C ILE A 186 19.49 7.65 8.44
N GLU A 187 20.15 6.91 7.55
CA GLU A 187 21.19 7.45 6.66
C GLU A 187 20.66 8.59 5.77
N PHE A 188 19.38 8.55 5.39
CA PHE A 188 18.69 9.61 4.64
C PHE A 188 18.14 10.75 5.53
N GLY A 189 18.45 10.75 6.83
CA GLY A 189 18.10 11.83 7.76
C GLY A 189 16.74 11.69 8.43
N PHE A 190 16.09 10.52 8.35
CA PHE A 190 14.84 10.27 9.07
C PHE A 190 15.09 9.83 10.51
N ASN A 191 14.26 10.30 11.43
CA ASN A 191 14.14 9.75 12.78
C ASN A 191 13.19 8.55 12.74
N TYR A 192 13.56 7.45 13.39
CA TYR A 192 12.82 6.20 13.38
C TYR A 192 12.21 5.88 14.73
N THR A 193 10.95 5.50 14.72
CA THR A 193 10.26 4.87 15.85
C THR A 193 9.40 3.70 15.32
N ASN A 194 9.01 2.79 16.20
CA ASN A 194 8.05 1.73 15.86
C ASN A 194 7.18 1.40 17.06
N GLU A 195 5.97 0.97 16.78
CA GLU A 195 4.99 0.56 17.79
C GLU A 195 4.18 -0.65 17.31
N LYS A 196 3.54 -1.34 18.22
CA LYS A 196 2.51 -2.32 17.88
C LYS A 196 1.20 -1.58 17.63
N PRO A 197 0.34 -2.10 16.71
CA PRO A 197 -1.02 -1.58 16.57
C PRO A 197 -1.75 -1.64 17.91
N ALA A 198 -2.50 -0.59 18.23
CA ALA A 198 -3.26 -0.52 19.49
C ALA A 198 -4.40 -1.54 19.53
N HIS A 199 -5.03 -1.78 18.38
CA HIS A 199 -6.15 -2.71 18.21
C HIS A 199 -5.93 -3.55 16.95
N THR A 200 -6.30 -4.81 16.98
CA THR A 200 -6.23 -5.77 15.87
C THR A 200 -7.39 -6.76 15.88
N ASP A 201 -8.48 -6.42 16.54
CA ASP A 201 -9.70 -7.23 16.67
C ASP A 201 -10.45 -7.43 15.34
N TYR A 202 -10.13 -6.62 14.34
CA TYR A 202 -10.60 -6.75 12.95
C TYR A 202 -9.76 -7.73 12.10
N ILE A 203 -8.76 -8.38 12.68
CA ILE A 203 -7.90 -9.37 11.99
C ILE A 203 -8.16 -10.76 12.58
N ASP A 204 -8.28 -11.76 11.71
CA ASP A 204 -8.31 -13.14 12.13
C ASP A 204 -6.93 -13.57 12.67
N GLY A 205 -6.86 -13.84 13.98
CA GLY A 205 -5.65 -14.29 14.65
C GLY A 205 -4.76 -13.15 15.19
N GLU A 206 -3.55 -13.52 15.64
CA GLU A 206 -2.61 -12.57 16.25
C GLU A 206 -1.79 -11.83 15.18
N PHE A 207 -1.82 -10.51 15.17
CA PHE A 207 -0.91 -9.70 14.36
C PHE A 207 0.41 -9.46 15.11
N LYS A 208 1.50 -10.02 14.60
CA LYS A 208 2.84 -9.90 15.20
C LYS A 208 3.69 -8.74 14.67
N GLY A 209 3.13 -7.98 13.74
CA GLY A 209 3.79 -6.90 13.04
C GLY A 209 3.92 -5.61 13.86
N HIS A 210 4.44 -4.59 13.17
CA HIS A 210 4.67 -3.26 13.75
C HIS A 210 4.29 -2.17 12.75
N ILE A 211 3.91 -1.02 13.29
CA ILE A 211 3.85 0.24 12.55
C ILE A 211 5.21 0.91 12.68
N LEU A 212 5.87 1.12 11.56
CA LEU A 212 7.18 1.78 11.46
C LEU A 212 6.94 3.23 11.07
N LYS A 213 7.46 4.16 11.85
CA LYS A 213 7.33 5.61 11.62
C LYS A 213 8.69 6.23 11.37
N PHE A 214 8.79 7.02 10.31
CA PHE A 214 9.99 7.77 9.99
C PHE A 214 9.58 9.24 9.77
N ILE A 215 10.27 10.15 10.42
CA ILE A 215 9.96 11.59 10.37
C ILE A 215 11.23 12.35 10.03
N ARG A 216 11.12 13.22 9.04
CA ARG A 216 12.17 14.13 8.64
C ARG A 216 11.67 15.57 8.67
#